data_ce7a0509cac009810aded18f4c3d4256
#
_entry.id   ce7a0509cac009810aded18f4c3d4256
#
_cell.length_a   1.000
_cell.length_b   1.000
_cell.length_c   1.000
_cell.angle_alpha   90.00
_cell.angle_beta   90.00
_cell.angle_gamma   90.00
#
_symmetry.space_group_name_H-M   'P 1'
#
loop_
_entity.id
_entity.type
_entity.pdbx_description
1 polymer ?
#
loop_
_entity_poly.entity_id
_entity_poly.type
_entity_poly.pdbx_seq_one_letter_code
_entity_poly.pdbx_strand_id
1 'polypeptide(L)'
;MNPVMRQRLVAAASNVQLREILTFLYRDHPQGASFDGLKEMLFLHEDFQEPPLQQLVQEKVLTFDGTRYKVSADARQVLDRDPTILMDEFLR
;
A
#
# COMPACT_ATOMS: atom_id res chain seq x y z
N MET A 1 10.79 -4.34 16.05
CA MET A 1 10.33 -3.33 15.08
C MET A 1 11.25 -3.33 13.88
N ASN A 2 10.71 -3.13 12.70
CA ASN A 2 11.51 -3.14 11.46
C ASN A 2 11.65 -1.70 10.94
N PRO A 3 12.75 -0.99 11.25
CA PRO A 3 12.90 0.40 10.84
C PRO A 3 13.01 0.57 9.32
N VAL A 4 13.55 -0.42 8.62
CA VAL A 4 13.65 -0.37 7.15
C VAL A 4 12.25 -0.43 6.54
N MET A 5 11.40 -1.32 7.03
CA MET A 5 10.02 -1.43 6.56
C MET A 5 9.24 -0.15 6.85
N ARG A 6 9.44 0.43 8.04
CA ARG A 6 8.79 1.69 8.39
C ARG A 6 9.16 2.80 7.41
N GLN A 7 10.45 2.92 7.08
CA GLN A 7 10.91 3.92 6.13
C GLN A 7 10.29 3.73 4.76
N ARG A 8 10.18 2.48 4.31
CA ARG A 8 9.56 2.16 3.02
C ARG A 8 8.09 2.53 3.00
N LEU A 9 7.38 2.25 4.08
CA LEU A 9 5.97 2.61 4.20
C LEU A 9 5.78 4.13 4.22
N VAL A 10 6.62 4.86 4.96
CA VAL A 10 6.54 6.32 5.01
C VAL A 10 6.80 6.91 3.62
N ALA A 11 7.80 6.39 2.91
CA ALA A 11 8.11 6.84 1.56
C ALA A 11 6.93 6.59 0.59
N ALA A 12 6.33 5.41 0.66
CA ALA A 12 5.18 5.09 -0.19
C ALA A 12 3.99 5.96 0.17
N ALA A 13 3.75 6.20 1.44
CA ALA A 13 2.61 7.00 1.90
C ALA A 13 2.73 8.48 1.56
N SER A 14 3.92 8.95 1.18
CA SER A 14 4.10 10.32 0.72
C SER A 14 3.49 10.55 -0.66
N ASN A 15 3.25 9.48 -1.42
CA ASN A 15 2.51 9.53 -2.68
C ASN A 15 1.03 9.28 -2.38
N VAL A 16 0.17 10.23 -2.74
CA VAL A 16 -1.27 10.18 -2.40
C VAL A 16 -1.92 8.91 -2.92
N GLN A 17 -1.65 8.55 -4.19
CA GLN A 17 -2.27 7.36 -4.78
C GLN A 17 -1.80 6.07 -4.12
N LEU A 18 -0.50 5.96 -3.84
CA LEU A 18 0.04 4.78 -3.16
C LEU A 18 -0.48 4.70 -1.73
N ARG A 19 -0.62 5.83 -1.04
CA ARG A 19 -1.21 5.86 0.29
C ARG A 19 -2.64 5.36 0.28
N GLU A 20 -3.44 5.78 -0.69
CA GLU A 20 -4.82 5.31 -0.81
C GLU A 20 -4.87 3.80 -1.07
N ILE A 21 -4.00 3.30 -1.94
CA ILE A 21 -3.93 1.87 -2.25
C ILE A 21 -3.55 1.08 -1.00
N LEU A 22 -2.52 1.53 -0.28
CA LEU A 22 -2.08 0.86 0.94
C LEU A 22 -3.16 0.88 2.01
N THR A 23 -3.84 2.01 2.18
CA THR A 23 -4.92 2.13 3.14
C THR A 23 -6.05 1.16 2.81
N PHE A 24 -6.43 1.11 1.54
CA PHE A 24 -7.49 0.22 1.08
C PHE A 24 -7.13 -1.25 1.32
N LEU A 25 -5.92 -1.65 0.92
CA LEU A 25 -5.47 -3.03 1.09
C LEU A 25 -5.23 -3.41 2.56
N TYR A 26 -4.88 -2.43 3.38
CA TYR A 26 -4.66 -2.69 4.80
C TYR A 26 -5.97 -2.79 5.58
N ARG A 27 -6.91 -1.88 5.34
CA ARG A 27 -8.11 -1.74 6.16
C ARG A 27 -9.33 -2.41 5.56
N ASP A 28 -9.58 -2.18 4.28
CA ASP A 28 -10.87 -2.54 3.67
C ASP A 28 -10.81 -3.84 2.88
N HIS A 29 -9.63 -4.21 2.38
CA HIS A 29 -9.50 -5.36 1.49
C HIS A 29 -8.24 -6.17 1.81
N PRO A 30 -8.14 -6.72 3.04
CA PRO A 30 -6.93 -7.45 3.45
C PRO A 30 -6.66 -8.70 2.63
N GLN A 31 -7.67 -9.26 1.96
CA GLN A 31 -7.52 -10.41 1.07
C GLN A 31 -6.79 -10.06 -0.23
N GLY A 32 -6.58 -8.77 -0.48
CA GLY A 32 -5.87 -8.30 -1.66
C GLY A 32 -6.79 -7.98 -2.83
N ALA A 33 -6.23 -7.32 -3.83
CA ALA A 33 -6.96 -6.94 -5.04
C ALA A 33 -6.01 -6.91 -6.23
N SER A 34 -6.57 -7.18 -7.41
CA SER A 34 -5.82 -7.07 -8.66
C SER A 34 -5.59 -5.60 -9.01
N PHE A 35 -4.64 -5.35 -9.92
CA PHE A 35 -4.39 -3.99 -10.38
C PHE A 35 -5.64 -3.35 -10.98
N ASP A 36 -6.35 -4.09 -11.85
CA ASP A 36 -7.58 -3.59 -12.45
C ASP A 36 -8.65 -3.34 -11.40
N GLY A 37 -8.76 -4.22 -10.41
CA GLY A 37 -9.68 -4.04 -9.29
C GLY A 37 -9.39 -2.80 -8.49
N LEU A 38 -8.10 -2.52 -8.24
CA LEU A 38 -7.70 -1.31 -7.52
C LEU A 38 -8.06 -0.05 -8.28
N LYS A 39 -7.81 -0.03 -9.60
CA LYS A 39 -8.16 1.11 -10.43
C LYS A 39 -9.65 1.38 -10.40
N GLU A 40 -10.46 0.32 -10.49
CA GLU A 40 -11.91 0.42 -10.50
C GLU A 40 -12.46 0.86 -9.13
N MET A 41 -12.03 0.19 -8.07
CA MET A 41 -12.58 0.44 -6.73
C MET A 41 -12.15 1.78 -6.14
N LEU A 42 -10.96 2.26 -6.49
CA LEU A 42 -10.42 3.51 -5.96
C LEU A 42 -10.54 4.67 -6.95
N PHE A 43 -11.17 4.44 -8.11
CA PHE A 43 -11.34 5.46 -9.15
C PHE A 43 -10.01 6.09 -9.54
N LEU A 44 -8.97 5.26 -9.65
CA LEU A 44 -7.64 5.76 -10.03
C LEU A 44 -7.67 6.24 -11.49
N HIS A 45 -6.84 7.23 -11.77
CA HIS A 45 -6.74 7.78 -13.11
C HIS A 45 -6.29 6.68 -14.10
N GLU A 46 -6.78 6.77 -15.35
CA GLU A 46 -6.42 5.78 -16.39
C GLU A 46 -4.91 5.70 -16.61
N ASP A 47 -4.21 6.82 -16.40
CA ASP A 47 -2.76 6.88 -16.57
C ASP A 47 -1.99 6.28 -15.40
N PHE A 48 -2.67 5.85 -14.33
CA PHE A 48 -1.98 5.22 -13.21
C PHE A 48 -1.34 3.91 -13.67
N GLN A 49 -0.03 3.81 -13.47
CA GLN A 49 0.76 2.70 -13.98
C GLN A 49 0.98 1.64 -12.91
N GLU A 50 1.17 0.39 -13.35
CA GLU A 50 1.41 -0.71 -12.43
C GLU A 50 2.83 -0.74 -11.84
N PRO A 51 3.90 -0.29 -12.53
CA PRO A 51 5.27 -0.38 -12.00
C PRO A 51 5.48 0.12 -10.57
N PRO A 52 4.83 1.21 -10.09
CA PRO A 52 4.97 1.59 -8.69
C PRO A 52 4.53 0.51 -7.70
N LEU A 53 3.50 -0.27 -8.04
CA LEU A 53 3.07 -1.39 -7.18
C LEU A 53 4.09 -2.52 -7.23
N GLN A 54 4.66 -2.79 -8.40
CA GLN A 54 5.71 -3.80 -8.54
C GLN A 54 6.95 -3.42 -7.74
N GLN A 55 7.27 -2.12 -7.69
CA GLN A 55 8.36 -1.62 -6.86
C GLN A 55 8.10 -1.90 -5.38
N LEU A 56 6.87 -1.70 -4.92
CA LEU A 56 6.52 -2.00 -3.54
C LEU A 56 6.62 -3.50 -3.23
N VAL A 57 6.37 -4.35 -4.22
CA VAL A 57 6.59 -5.79 -4.06
C VAL A 57 8.08 -6.08 -3.87
N GLN A 58 8.94 -5.44 -4.67
CA GLN A 58 10.39 -5.60 -4.54
C GLN A 58 10.88 -5.13 -3.17
N GLU A 59 10.26 -4.09 -2.64
CA GLU A 59 10.61 -3.55 -1.32
C GLU A 59 9.94 -4.30 -0.19
N LYS A 60 9.16 -5.34 -0.51
CA LYS A 60 8.48 -6.22 0.44
C LYS A 60 7.39 -5.51 1.25
N VAL A 61 6.93 -4.36 0.78
CA VAL A 61 5.76 -3.68 1.33
C VAL A 61 4.48 -4.40 0.93
N LEU A 62 4.43 -4.84 -0.33
CA LEU A 62 3.32 -5.63 -0.85
C LEU A 62 3.82 -7.03 -1.22
N THR A 63 2.87 -7.97 -1.30
CA THR A 63 3.09 -9.27 -1.94
C THR A 63 2.21 -9.36 -3.17
N PHE A 64 2.60 -10.20 -4.12
CA PHE A 64 1.84 -10.43 -5.35
C PHE A 64 1.84 -11.92 -5.65
N ASP A 65 0.65 -12.50 -5.77
CA ASP A 65 0.50 -13.94 -5.97
C ASP A 65 0.33 -14.32 -7.45
N GLY A 66 0.55 -13.39 -8.35
CA GLY A 66 0.32 -13.55 -9.79
C GLY A 66 -0.97 -12.91 -10.25
N THR A 67 -1.85 -12.52 -9.34
CA THR A 67 -3.13 -11.89 -9.64
C THR A 67 -3.43 -10.71 -8.73
N ARG A 68 -3.22 -10.87 -7.42
CA ARG A 68 -3.62 -9.89 -6.42
C ARG A 68 -2.45 -9.35 -5.66
N TYR A 69 -2.53 -8.06 -5.32
CA TYR A 69 -1.60 -7.39 -4.42
C TYR A 69 -2.18 -7.38 -3.02
N LYS A 70 -1.34 -7.66 -2.03
CA LYS A 70 -1.69 -7.61 -0.61
C LYS A 70 -0.61 -6.86 0.16
N VAL A 71 -0.99 -6.27 1.28
CA VAL A 71 0.00 -5.75 2.23
C VAL A 71 0.74 -6.95 2.83
N SER A 72 2.08 -6.90 2.83
CA SER A 72 2.89 -7.98 3.38
C SER A 72 2.68 -8.10 4.89
N ALA A 73 3.01 -9.29 5.44
CA ALA A 73 2.90 -9.50 6.88
C ALA A 73 3.78 -8.53 7.65
N ASP A 74 5.00 -8.29 7.17
CA ASP A 74 5.93 -7.36 7.84
C ASP A 74 5.41 -5.92 7.81
N ALA A 75 4.87 -5.48 6.66
CA ALA A 75 4.30 -4.15 6.56
C ALA A 75 3.08 -4.01 7.46
N ARG A 76 2.24 -5.05 7.53
CA ARG A 76 1.05 -5.04 8.38
C ARG A 76 1.42 -4.91 9.85
N GLN A 77 2.48 -5.58 10.30
CA GLN A 77 2.94 -5.47 11.68
C GLN A 77 3.34 -4.03 12.02
N VAL A 78 4.03 -3.36 11.11
CA VAL A 78 4.43 -1.97 11.33
C VAL A 78 3.20 -1.06 11.36
N LEU A 79 2.26 -1.26 10.44
CA LEU A 79 1.04 -0.45 10.38
C LEU A 79 0.14 -0.69 11.59
N ASP A 80 0.10 -1.91 12.12
CA ASP A 80 -0.68 -2.21 13.33
C ASP A 80 -0.14 -1.44 14.53
N ARG A 81 1.17 -1.22 14.58
CA ARG A 81 1.81 -0.47 15.67
C ARG A 81 1.75 1.04 15.46
N ASP A 82 1.78 1.47 14.20
CA ASP A 82 1.78 2.90 13.87
C ASP A 82 0.89 3.18 12.67
N PRO A 83 -0.43 3.17 12.89
CA PRO A 83 -1.38 3.43 11.80
C PRO A 83 -1.30 4.85 11.25
N THR A 84 -0.64 5.77 11.97
CA THR A 84 -0.52 7.15 11.51
C THR A 84 0.31 7.28 10.23
N ILE A 85 1.09 6.26 9.89
CA ILE A 85 1.87 6.26 8.65
C ILE A 85 0.97 6.48 7.44
N LEU A 86 -0.23 5.91 7.44
CA LEU A 86 -1.18 6.01 6.33
C LEU A 86 -2.15 7.18 6.46
N MET A 87 -2.05 7.98 7.52
CA MET A 87 -2.95 9.10 7.72
C MET A 87 -2.47 10.32 6.95
N ASP A 88 -3.43 11.14 6.50
CA ASP A 88 -3.14 12.41 5.85
C ASP A 88 -2.46 13.34 6.86
N GLU A 89 -1.39 14.02 6.44
CA GLU A 89 -0.66 14.94 7.29
C GLU A 89 -1.54 16.08 7.81
N PHE A 90 -2.51 16.49 7.03
CA PHE A 90 -3.41 17.58 7.42
C PHE A 90 -4.34 17.20 8.56
N LEU A 91 -4.45 15.91 8.87
CA LEU A 91 -5.30 15.42 9.95
C LEU A 91 -4.54 15.16 11.24
N ARG A 92 -3.24 15.39 11.25
CA ARG A 92 -2.40 15.14 12.43
C ARG A 92 -2.39 16.31 13.38
#